data_66668f0ef1f7423e30311f61f59d684b
#
_entry.id   66668f0ef1f7423e30311f61f59d684b
#
_cell.length_a   1.000
_cell.length_b   1.000
_cell.length_c   1.000
_cell.angle_alpha   90.00
_cell.angle_beta   90.00
_cell.angle_gamma   90.00
#
_symmetry.space_group_name_H-M   'P 1'
#
loop_
_entity.id
_entity.type
_entity.pdbx_description
1 polymer ?
#
loop_
_entity_poly.entity_id
_entity_poly.type
_entity_poly.pdbx_seq_one_letter_code
_entity_poly.pdbx_strand_id
1 'polypeptide(L)'
;SPQQAARIEHYLEKAEAQARGPNIMDYQHALDQGLIQRFDPAWAYYEHLGSLIDLDVISSGELRVVADAMYGSGRGCIGEMLSRSRCRVHEIRGEMNPGFGGIHPEPIGKYLNALVAAINANHADVGLATDGDADRIGAMDSQGNFVDPHHIFALALRYLVQKREWTGTVVKTVSTTMMVDRLSARYGLPLIETPVGFNHIADHMMQRDVLIGGEESGGIGIKGHIPEGDGILMGLLLLEIIAEAGVPLHELIGDLQQVAGPACYARSDLYLRHPIAKQDMVARLTNDAPPSIG
;
A
#
# COMPACT_ATOMS: atom_id res chain seq x y z
N SER A 1 14.25 3.75 13.14
CA SER A 1 13.89 2.65 14.05
C SER A 1 13.12 3.22 15.27
N PRO A 2 12.29 2.40 15.97
CA PRO A 2 11.62 2.84 17.20
C PRO A 2 12.57 3.42 18.24
N GLN A 3 13.78 2.91 18.34
CA GLN A 3 14.80 3.43 19.26
C GLN A 3 15.28 4.86 18.88
N GLN A 4 15.37 5.17 17.58
CA GLN A 4 15.71 6.51 17.13
C GLN A 4 14.56 7.50 17.40
N ALA A 5 13.32 7.09 17.16
CA ALA A 5 12.13 7.88 17.47
C ALA A 5 12.07 8.21 18.98
N ALA A 6 12.21 7.21 19.84
CA ALA A 6 12.24 7.38 21.29
C ALA A 6 13.34 8.35 21.76
N ARG A 7 14.50 8.35 21.08
CA ARG A 7 15.56 9.36 21.40
C ARG A 7 15.16 10.77 21.01
N ILE A 8 14.50 10.94 19.88
CA ILE A 8 14.01 12.26 19.44
C ILE A 8 12.93 12.76 20.43
N GLU A 9 11.96 11.91 20.76
CA GLU A 9 10.92 12.20 21.74
C GLU A 9 11.50 12.65 23.08
N HIS A 10 12.49 11.90 23.59
CA HIS A 10 13.19 12.28 24.83
C HIS A 10 13.81 13.68 24.77
N TYR A 11 14.41 14.08 23.64
CA TYR A 11 14.98 15.42 23.50
C TYR A 11 13.89 16.50 23.39
N LEU A 12 12.74 16.20 22.78
CA LEU A 12 11.59 17.11 22.74
C LEU A 12 11.04 17.32 24.14
N GLU A 13 10.75 16.26 24.90
CA GLU A 13 10.28 16.35 26.28
C GLU A 13 11.23 17.15 27.17
N LYS A 14 12.55 16.93 27.00
CA LYS A 14 13.56 17.69 27.74
C LYS A 14 13.57 19.18 27.38
N ALA A 15 13.39 19.51 26.11
CA ALA A 15 13.31 20.91 25.65
C ALA A 15 12.05 21.59 26.19
N GLU A 16 10.91 20.91 26.14
CA GLU A 16 9.64 21.39 26.69
C GLU A 16 9.72 21.61 28.21
N ALA A 17 10.28 20.66 28.95
CA ALA A 17 10.48 20.79 30.41
C ALA A 17 11.38 21.99 30.79
N GLN A 18 12.27 22.40 29.89
CA GLN A 18 13.13 23.56 30.05
C GLN A 18 12.54 24.88 29.48
N ALA A 19 11.28 24.83 29.01
CA ALA A 19 10.61 25.94 28.32
C ALA A 19 11.44 26.48 27.14
N ARG A 20 12.23 25.61 26.49
CA ARG A 20 13.00 25.93 25.28
C ARG A 20 12.12 25.69 24.07
N GLY A 21 11.82 26.77 23.33
CA GLY A 21 11.22 26.62 21.99
C GLY A 21 12.22 26.05 20.99
N PRO A 22 11.72 25.69 19.78
CA PRO A 22 12.59 25.21 18.70
C PRO A 22 13.57 26.30 18.28
N ASN A 23 14.79 25.88 17.90
CA ASN A 23 15.73 26.78 17.22
C ASN A 23 15.18 27.06 15.82
N ILE A 24 14.71 28.29 15.59
CA ILE A 24 14.16 28.69 14.30
C ILE A 24 15.24 29.42 13.51
N MET A 25 15.41 29.03 12.26
CA MET A 25 16.27 29.70 11.28
C MET A 25 15.42 30.06 10.07
N ASP A 26 15.73 31.20 9.47
CA ASP A 26 15.12 31.57 8.19
C ASP A 26 15.45 30.53 7.12
N TYR A 27 14.45 30.17 6.35
CA TYR A 27 14.55 29.08 5.36
C TYR A 27 15.58 29.40 4.25
N GLN A 28 15.55 30.63 3.73
CA GLN A 28 16.50 31.06 2.70
C GLN A 28 17.92 31.08 3.23
N HIS A 29 18.11 31.58 4.46
CA HIS A 29 19.41 31.58 5.12
C HIS A 29 19.96 30.17 5.31
N ALA A 30 19.09 29.19 5.67
CA ALA A 30 19.50 27.79 5.81
C ALA A 30 19.93 27.15 4.45
N LEU A 31 19.25 27.51 3.35
CA LEU A 31 19.64 27.11 2.00
C LEU A 31 21.02 27.71 1.61
N ASP A 32 21.20 29.02 1.86
CA ASP A 32 22.44 29.73 1.50
C ASP A 32 23.64 29.22 2.30
N GLN A 33 23.41 28.74 3.52
CA GLN A 33 24.42 28.11 4.36
C GLN A 33 24.64 26.60 4.02
N GLY A 34 23.92 26.03 3.05
CA GLY A 34 24.03 24.63 2.68
C GLY A 34 23.53 23.65 3.75
N LEU A 35 22.76 24.13 4.76
CA LEU A 35 22.16 23.29 5.79
C LEU A 35 20.93 22.55 5.29
N ILE A 36 20.31 23.06 4.22
CA ILE A 36 19.20 22.43 3.50
C ILE A 36 19.66 22.22 2.06
N GLN A 37 19.50 20.99 1.57
CA GLN A 37 19.71 20.65 0.16
C GLN A 37 18.38 20.15 -0.44
N ARG A 38 18.00 20.72 -1.58
CA ARG A 38 16.87 20.22 -2.37
C ARG A 38 17.39 19.22 -3.37
N PHE A 39 16.69 18.13 -3.52
CA PHE A 39 16.94 17.14 -4.55
C PHE A 39 15.61 16.61 -5.11
N ASP A 40 15.62 16.11 -6.34
CA ASP A 40 14.49 15.42 -6.94
C ASP A 40 14.73 13.91 -6.86
N PRO A 41 13.96 13.17 -6.06
CA PRO A 41 14.11 11.71 -5.92
C PRO A 41 13.43 10.94 -7.06
N ALA A 42 12.58 11.58 -7.89
CA ALA A 42 11.65 10.89 -8.79
C ALA A 42 12.37 9.97 -9.78
N TRP A 43 13.47 10.44 -10.40
CA TRP A 43 14.21 9.63 -11.36
C TRP A 43 14.75 8.32 -10.77
N ALA A 44 15.43 8.40 -9.63
CA ALA A 44 16.00 7.22 -8.97
C ALA A 44 14.88 6.25 -8.51
N TYR A 45 13.75 6.78 -8.09
CA TYR A 45 12.58 5.99 -7.71
C TYR A 45 12.01 5.26 -8.93
N TYR A 46 11.77 5.95 -10.04
CA TYR A 46 11.22 5.33 -11.25
C TYR A 46 12.17 4.30 -11.87
N GLU A 47 13.47 4.57 -11.88
CA GLU A 47 14.47 3.61 -12.32
C GLU A 47 14.44 2.34 -11.46
N HIS A 48 14.32 2.50 -10.14
CA HIS A 48 14.18 1.38 -9.23
C HIS A 48 12.89 0.59 -9.46
N LEU A 49 11.74 1.24 -9.58
CA LEU A 49 10.48 0.55 -9.90
C LEU A 49 10.58 -0.20 -11.24
N GLY A 50 11.17 0.42 -12.26
CA GLY A 50 11.40 -0.22 -13.57
C GLY A 50 12.32 -1.44 -13.52
N SER A 51 13.13 -1.59 -12.46
CA SER A 51 13.92 -2.81 -12.24
C SER A 51 13.12 -3.97 -11.63
N LEU A 52 11.96 -3.66 -11.02
CA LEU A 52 11.10 -4.64 -10.35
C LEU A 52 9.86 -5.01 -11.17
N ILE A 53 9.44 -4.16 -12.10
CA ILE A 53 8.20 -4.29 -12.88
C ILE A 53 8.54 -4.50 -14.36
N ASP A 54 7.84 -5.42 -15.00
CA ASP A 54 7.95 -5.64 -16.45
C ASP A 54 7.04 -4.67 -17.21
N LEU A 55 7.59 -3.50 -17.56
CA LEU A 55 6.87 -2.46 -18.29
C LEU A 55 6.52 -2.88 -19.73
N ASP A 56 7.25 -3.80 -20.34
CA ASP A 56 6.96 -4.32 -21.67
C ASP A 56 5.70 -5.20 -21.65
N VAL A 57 5.57 -6.03 -20.61
CA VAL A 57 4.35 -6.82 -20.36
C VAL A 57 3.15 -5.88 -20.17
N ILE A 58 3.25 -4.88 -19.30
CA ILE A 58 2.18 -3.90 -19.11
C ILE A 58 1.82 -3.21 -20.43
N SER A 59 2.82 -2.78 -21.20
CA SER A 59 2.63 -2.13 -22.48
C SER A 59 1.90 -3.02 -23.49
N SER A 60 2.16 -4.33 -23.46
CA SER A 60 1.51 -5.29 -24.36
C SER A 60 0.01 -5.45 -24.09
N GLY A 61 -0.42 -5.20 -22.85
CA GLY A 61 -1.82 -5.26 -22.46
C GLY A 61 -2.68 -4.10 -22.97
N GLU A 62 -2.08 -2.99 -23.43
CA GLU A 62 -2.77 -1.79 -23.95
C GLU A 62 -3.89 -1.27 -23.02
N LEU A 63 -3.69 -1.39 -21.70
CA LEU A 63 -4.71 -1.13 -20.67
C LEU A 63 -5.13 0.35 -20.63
N ARG A 64 -6.41 0.56 -20.39
CA ARG A 64 -6.96 1.87 -20.00
C ARG A 64 -7.05 1.91 -18.48
N VAL A 65 -6.27 2.79 -17.88
CA VAL A 65 -6.09 2.88 -16.44
C VAL A 65 -6.62 4.21 -15.94
N VAL A 66 -7.40 4.22 -14.87
CA VAL A 66 -7.65 5.43 -14.11
C VAL A 66 -6.76 5.38 -12.86
N ALA A 67 -5.90 6.38 -12.69
CA ALA A 67 -5.08 6.56 -11.50
C ALA A 67 -5.69 7.65 -10.61
N ASP A 68 -5.93 7.33 -9.37
CA ASP A 68 -6.49 8.24 -8.37
C ASP A 68 -5.46 8.48 -7.26
N ALA A 69 -4.79 9.60 -7.32
CA ALA A 69 -3.78 9.97 -6.35
C ALA A 69 -4.37 10.51 -5.03
N MET A 70 -5.71 10.63 -4.92
CA MET A 70 -6.42 11.18 -3.74
C MET A 70 -5.79 12.50 -3.23
N TYR A 71 -5.27 13.34 -4.13
CA TYR A 71 -4.49 14.56 -3.86
C TYR A 71 -3.16 14.31 -3.13
N GLY A 72 -2.73 13.07 -3.00
CA GLY A 72 -1.56 12.61 -2.27
C GLY A 72 -0.23 12.77 -3.01
N SER A 73 0.83 12.19 -2.47
CA SER A 73 2.19 12.23 -3.03
C SER A 73 2.36 11.36 -4.27
N GLY A 74 1.47 10.39 -4.51
CA GLY A 74 1.49 9.51 -5.70
C GLY A 74 1.13 10.18 -7.02
N ARG A 75 0.85 11.49 -7.01
CA ARG A 75 0.49 12.28 -8.19
C ARG A 75 1.50 12.13 -9.31
N GLY A 76 1.00 11.86 -10.51
CA GLY A 76 1.79 11.75 -11.72
C GLY A 76 2.60 10.44 -11.85
N CYS A 77 2.81 9.70 -10.77
CA CYS A 77 3.74 8.56 -10.77
C CYS A 77 3.33 7.46 -11.75
N ILE A 78 2.08 7.02 -11.72
CA ILE A 78 1.59 5.97 -12.64
C ILE A 78 1.63 6.47 -14.09
N GLY A 79 1.23 7.74 -14.32
CA GLY A 79 1.28 8.36 -15.65
C GLY A 79 2.70 8.45 -16.20
N GLU A 80 3.67 8.84 -15.37
CA GLU A 80 5.08 8.95 -15.79
C GLU A 80 5.67 7.58 -16.09
N MET A 81 5.47 6.59 -15.20
CA MET A 81 5.94 5.21 -15.40
C MET A 81 5.42 4.59 -16.70
N LEU A 82 4.16 4.90 -17.06
CA LEU A 82 3.53 4.35 -18.25
C LEU A 82 3.58 5.28 -19.48
N SER A 83 4.26 6.42 -19.38
CA SER A 83 4.30 7.45 -20.43
C SER A 83 4.84 6.96 -21.78
N ARG A 84 5.68 5.94 -21.79
CA ARG A 84 6.25 5.31 -23.00
C ARG A 84 5.60 3.98 -23.37
N SER A 85 4.56 3.57 -22.63
CA SER A 85 3.81 2.34 -22.89
C SER A 85 2.65 2.62 -23.88
N ARG A 86 1.97 1.55 -24.30
CA ARG A 86 0.73 1.64 -25.09
C ARG A 86 -0.51 1.80 -24.20
N CYS A 87 -0.36 1.82 -22.89
CA CYS A 87 -1.44 2.07 -21.96
C CYS A 87 -1.94 3.52 -22.03
N ARG A 88 -3.20 3.71 -21.68
CA ARG A 88 -3.81 5.05 -21.57
C ARG A 88 -4.13 5.30 -20.11
N VAL A 89 -3.44 6.26 -19.53
CA VAL A 89 -3.64 6.64 -18.12
C VAL A 89 -4.44 7.93 -18.06
N HIS A 90 -5.53 7.89 -17.30
CA HIS A 90 -6.32 9.07 -16.92
C HIS A 90 -6.18 9.27 -15.41
N GLU A 91 -5.54 10.36 -15.02
CA GLU A 91 -5.37 10.67 -13.60
C GLU A 91 -6.50 11.56 -13.10
N ILE A 92 -7.02 11.26 -11.91
CA ILE A 92 -7.96 12.10 -11.19
C ILE A 92 -7.38 12.48 -9.83
N ARG A 93 -7.81 13.61 -9.26
CA ARG A 93 -7.34 14.14 -7.97
C ARG A 93 -5.80 14.20 -7.89
N GLY A 94 -5.16 14.52 -9.03
CA GLY A 94 -3.71 14.63 -9.19
C GLY A 94 -3.15 16.05 -8.93
N GLU A 95 -3.98 17.05 -8.62
CA GLU A 95 -3.53 18.40 -8.30
C GLU A 95 -3.08 18.54 -6.85
N MET A 96 -2.23 19.56 -6.60
CA MET A 96 -1.81 19.91 -5.24
C MET A 96 -2.98 20.44 -4.42
N ASN A 97 -3.39 19.69 -3.40
CA ASN A 97 -4.45 20.09 -2.49
C ASN A 97 -4.15 19.64 -1.06
N PRO A 98 -3.51 20.49 -0.21
CA PRO A 98 -3.14 20.12 1.15
C PRO A 98 -4.32 19.71 2.06
N GLY A 99 -5.54 20.10 1.70
CA GLY A 99 -6.77 19.70 2.38
C GLY A 99 -7.40 18.43 1.83
N PHE A 100 -6.74 17.74 0.88
CA PHE A 100 -7.23 16.51 0.23
C PHE A 100 -8.66 16.62 -0.30
N GLY A 101 -9.07 17.84 -0.74
CA GLY A 101 -10.45 18.06 -1.22
C GLY A 101 -11.52 17.83 -0.16
N GLY A 102 -11.16 17.83 1.13
CA GLY A 102 -12.05 17.53 2.25
C GLY A 102 -12.41 16.05 2.40
N ILE A 103 -11.73 15.15 1.70
CA ILE A 103 -11.88 13.69 1.86
C ILE A 103 -10.79 13.13 2.76
N HIS A 104 -11.04 11.97 3.32
CA HIS A 104 -9.98 11.18 3.96
C HIS A 104 -9.21 10.44 2.86
N PRO A 105 -7.91 10.70 2.67
CA PRO A 105 -7.13 10.10 1.59
C PRO A 105 -6.72 8.65 1.92
N GLU A 106 -7.70 7.77 2.03
CA GLU A 106 -7.55 6.34 2.30
C GLU A 106 -8.24 5.55 1.17
N PRO A 107 -7.55 4.63 0.45
CA PRO A 107 -8.05 3.99 -0.76
C PRO A 107 -9.01 2.84 -0.44
N ILE A 108 -10.10 3.14 0.25
CA ILE A 108 -11.18 2.20 0.60
C ILE A 108 -12.47 2.56 -0.12
N GLY A 109 -13.30 1.56 -0.39
CA GLY A 109 -14.48 1.69 -1.28
C GLY A 109 -15.35 2.92 -1.03
N LYS A 110 -15.57 3.31 0.24
CA LYS A 110 -16.41 4.47 0.59
C LYS A 110 -15.89 5.83 0.08
N TYR A 111 -14.60 5.96 -0.23
CA TYR A 111 -13.97 7.20 -0.71
C TYR A 111 -13.65 7.18 -2.21
N LEU A 112 -13.96 6.08 -2.90
CA LEU A 112 -13.58 5.85 -4.29
C LEU A 112 -14.72 6.08 -5.31
N ASN A 113 -15.80 6.74 -4.93
CA ASN A 113 -16.91 7.05 -5.86
C ASN A 113 -16.45 7.85 -7.10
N ALA A 114 -15.47 8.76 -6.93
CA ALA A 114 -14.90 9.51 -8.05
C ALA A 114 -14.14 8.58 -9.02
N LEU A 115 -13.42 7.59 -8.48
CA LEU A 115 -12.72 6.57 -9.26
C LEU A 115 -13.71 5.73 -10.07
N VAL A 116 -14.80 5.27 -9.46
CA VAL A 116 -15.87 4.53 -10.15
C VAL A 116 -16.46 5.36 -11.30
N ALA A 117 -16.76 6.64 -11.05
CA ALA A 117 -17.28 7.53 -12.08
C ALA A 117 -16.30 7.71 -13.24
N ALA A 118 -15.01 7.86 -12.94
CA ALA A 118 -13.97 8.02 -13.95
C ALA A 118 -13.73 6.73 -14.76
N ILE A 119 -13.79 5.55 -14.15
CA ILE A 119 -13.72 4.25 -14.84
C ILE A 119 -14.84 4.18 -15.90
N ASN A 120 -16.07 4.46 -15.49
CA ASN A 120 -17.22 4.41 -16.38
C ASN A 120 -17.09 5.42 -17.54
N ALA A 121 -16.68 6.67 -17.24
CA ALA A 121 -16.55 7.74 -18.22
C ALA A 121 -15.43 7.46 -19.26
N ASN A 122 -14.37 6.80 -18.86
CA ASN A 122 -13.22 6.50 -19.70
C ASN A 122 -13.24 5.07 -20.26
N HIS A 123 -14.25 4.28 -19.94
CA HIS A 123 -14.31 2.84 -20.24
C HIS A 123 -13.01 2.14 -19.84
N ALA A 124 -12.52 2.43 -18.63
CA ALA A 124 -11.25 1.93 -18.17
C ALA A 124 -11.32 0.45 -17.77
N ASP A 125 -10.22 -0.26 -17.95
CA ASP A 125 -10.10 -1.68 -17.63
C ASP A 125 -9.85 -1.90 -16.14
N VAL A 126 -9.22 -0.89 -15.49
CA VAL A 126 -8.90 -0.90 -14.06
C VAL A 126 -8.76 0.52 -13.52
N GLY A 127 -9.11 0.70 -12.25
CA GLY A 127 -8.81 1.88 -11.46
C GLY A 127 -7.85 1.54 -10.33
N LEU A 128 -6.86 2.41 -10.11
CA LEU A 128 -5.89 2.30 -9.02
C LEU A 128 -6.01 3.53 -8.13
N ALA A 129 -5.99 3.36 -6.81
CA ALA A 129 -6.00 4.46 -5.87
C ALA A 129 -4.88 4.29 -4.85
N THR A 130 -4.14 5.38 -4.58
CA THR A 130 -3.17 5.44 -3.49
C THR A 130 -3.65 6.38 -2.40
N ASP A 131 -3.15 6.22 -1.20
CA ASP A 131 -3.45 7.12 -0.09
C ASP A 131 -2.61 8.42 -0.10
N GLY A 132 -2.62 9.15 1.01
CA GLY A 132 -2.01 10.48 1.10
C GLY A 132 -0.50 10.51 0.89
N ASP A 133 0.24 9.53 1.38
CA ASP A 133 1.68 9.35 1.23
C ASP A 133 2.07 8.25 0.24
N ALA A 134 1.06 7.62 -0.39
CA ALA A 134 1.17 6.64 -1.46
C ALA A 134 1.84 5.31 -1.04
N ASP A 135 1.84 4.98 0.24
CA ASP A 135 2.36 3.71 0.75
C ASP A 135 1.34 2.57 0.67
N ARG A 136 0.04 2.90 0.44
CA ARG A 136 -1.08 1.96 0.35
C ARG A 136 -1.76 1.98 -1.01
N ILE A 137 -2.36 0.83 -1.36
CA ILE A 137 -3.06 0.61 -2.63
C ILE A 137 -4.48 0.08 -2.40
N GLY A 138 -5.41 0.57 -3.20
CA GLY A 138 -6.72 -0.03 -3.45
C GLY A 138 -7.00 -0.01 -4.94
N ALA A 139 -7.86 -0.89 -5.42
CA ALA A 139 -8.19 -0.95 -6.84
C ALA A 139 -9.70 -1.08 -7.08
N MET A 140 -10.11 -0.78 -8.30
CA MET A 140 -11.45 -1.04 -8.82
C MET A 140 -11.34 -1.82 -10.12
N ASP A 141 -12.20 -2.79 -10.33
CA ASP A 141 -12.33 -3.45 -11.62
C ASP A 141 -13.10 -2.58 -12.65
N SER A 142 -13.17 -3.06 -13.89
CA SER A 142 -13.88 -2.36 -14.97
C SER A 142 -15.40 -2.24 -14.76
N GLN A 143 -15.96 -2.97 -13.79
CA GLN A 143 -17.38 -2.93 -13.42
C GLN A 143 -17.64 -1.98 -12.25
N GLY A 144 -16.58 -1.39 -11.66
CA GLY A 144 -16.66 -0.50 -10.49
C GLY A 144 -16.74 -1.26 -9.16
N ASN A 145 -16.39 -2.54 -9.12
CA ASN A 145 -16.31 -3.29 -7.88
C ASN A 145 -14.96 -3.02 -7.20
N PHE A 146 -14.99 -2.81 -5.90
CA PHE A 146 -13.77 -2.61 -5.12
C PHE A 146 -12.98 -3.89 -4.98
N VAL A 147 -11.72 -3.83 -5.37
CA VAL A 147 -10.73 -4.88 -5.14
C VAL A 147 -9.86 -4.43 -3.97
N ASP A 148 -10.12 -5.04 -2.84
CA ASP A 148 -9.47 -4.67 -1.59
C ASP A 148 -8.00 -5.12 -1.52
N PRO A 149 -7.21 -4.56 -0.60
CA PRO A 149 -5.81 -4.92 -0.43
C PRO A 149 -5.54 -6.40 -0.17
N HIS A 150 -6.48 -7.12 0.44
CA HIS A 150 -6.34 -8.55 0.69
C HIS A 150 -6.28 -9.36 -0.60
N HIS A 151 -7.12 -9.00 -1.58
CA HIS A 151 -7.10 -9.61 -2.90
C HIS A 151 -5.85 -9.22 -3.68
N ILE A 152 -5.43 -7.95 -3.59
CA ILE A 152 -4.20 -7.45 -4.24
C ILE A 152 -2.98 -8.21 -3.70
N PHE A 153 -2.86 -8.35 -2.39
CA PHE A 153 -1.78 -9.10 -1.75
C PHE A 153 -1.75 -10.56 -2.20
N ALA A 154 -2.90 -11.23 -2.17
CA ALA A 154 -3.00 -12.63 -2.56
C ALA A 154 -2.71 -12.86 -4.05
N LEU A 155 -3.16 -11.95 -4.94
CA LEU A 155 -2.82 -11.97 -6.37
C LEU A 155 -1.32 -11.77 -6.59
N ALA A 156 -0.73 -10.78 -5.93
CA ALA A 156 0.70 -10.50 -6.02
C ALA A 156 1.53 -11.70 -5.54
N LEU A 157 1.21 -12.28 -4.36
CA LEU A 157 1.88 -13.48 -3.86
C LEU A 157 1.82 -14.62 -4.87
N ARG A 158 0.63 -14.91 -5.40
CA ARG A 158 0.44 -15.97 -6.41
C ARG A 158 1.29 -15.70 -7.66
N TYR A 159 1.27 -14.48 -8.15
CA TYR A 159 2.00 -14.07 -9.35
C TYR A 159 3.51 -14.20 -9.18
N LEU A 160 4.04 -13.66 -8.09
CA LEU A 160 5.47 -13.73 -7.78
C LEU A 160 5.98 -15.17 -7.71
N VAL A 161 5.18 -16.08 -7.15
CA VAL A 161 5.54 -17.50 -7.05
C VAL A 161 5.39 -18.22 -8.40
N GLN A 162 4.25 -18.06 -9.07
CA GLN A 162 3.93 -18.89 -10.24
C GLN A 162 4.56 -18.40 -11.54
N LYS A 163 4.71 -17.08 -11.69
CA LYS A 163 5.20 -16.47 -12.93
C LYS A 163 6.65 -16.04 -12.83
N ARG A 164 7.03 -15.47 -11.70
CA ARG A 164 8.41 -15.02 -11.47
C ARG A 164 9.29 -16.06 -10.79
N GLU A 165 8.70 -17.20 -10.37
CA GLU A 165 9.39 -18.30 -9.68
C GLU A 165 10.18 -17.82 -8.43
N TRP A 166 9.71 -16.74 -7.81
CA TRP A 166 10.32 -16.20 -6.62
C TRP A 166 9.95 -17.01 -5.39
N THR A 167 10.89 -17.08 -4.46
CA THR A 167 10.73 -17.76 -3.17
C THR A 167 11.12 -16.82 -2.04
N GLY A 168 10.73 -17.16 -0.82
CA GLY A 168 11.04 -16.41 0.39
C GLY A 168 9.95 -16.51 1.43
N THR A 169 10.12 -15.84 2.54
CA THR A 169 9.15 -15.80 3.62
C THR A 169 8.00 -14.84 3.25
N VAL A 170 6.78 -15.24 3.55
CA VAL A 170 5.61 -14.35 3.49
C VAL A 170 5.38 -13.78 4.88
N VAL A 171 5.18 -12.47 5.00
CA VAL A 171 4.90 -11.79 6.27
C VAL A 171 3.57 -11.07 6.18
N LYS A 172 2.67 -11.29 7.13
CA LYS A 172 1.38 -10.61 7.18
C LYS A 172 1.04 -10.13 8.59
N THR A 173 0.18 -9.13 8.70
CA THR A 173 -0.41 -8.78 10.00
C THR A 173 -1.56 -9.73 10.36
N VAL A 174 -1.88 -9.83 11.64
CA VAL A 174 -2.97 -10.68 12.17
C VAL A 174 -4.33 -10.37 11.54
N SER A 175 -4.56 -9.12 11.11
CA SER A 175 -5.79 -8.65 10.46
C SER A 175 -5.85 -8.96 8.96
N THR A 176 -4.77 -9.47 8.37
CA THR A 176 -4.70 -9.79 6.94
C THR A 176 -5.36 -11.14 6.63
N THR A 177 -5.86 -11.27 5.42
CA THR A 177 -6.68 -12.40 4.95
C THR A 177 -6.02 -13.78 5.09
N MET A 178 -6.84 -14.78 5.40
CA MET A 178 -6.45 -16.20 5.38
C MET A 178 -6.17 -16.76 3.97
N MET A 179 -6.47 -16.01 2.88
CA MET A 179 -6.05 -16.42 1.54
C MET A 179 -4.53 -16.51 1.45
N VAL A 180 -3.81 -15.60 2.10
CA VAL A 180 -2.34 -15.57 2.14
C VAL A 180 -1.81 -16.81 2.85
N ASP A 181 -2.43 -17.25 3.96
CA ASP A 181 -2.07 -18.49 4.68
C ASP A 181 -2.21 -19.72 3.79
N ARG A 182 -3.37 -19.83 3.11
CA ARG A 182 -3.67 -20.95 2.25
C ARG A 182 -2.74 -21.02 1.02
N LEU A 183 -2.41 -19.86 0.43
CA LEU A 183 -1.45 -19.79 -0.68
C LEU A 183 -0.03 -20.12 -0.21
N SER A 184 0.40 -19.59 0.94
CA SER A 184 1.71 -19.91 1.50
C SER A 184 1.85 -21.41 1.77
N ALA A 185 0.84 -22.03 2.38
CA ALA A 185 0.81 -23.49 2.59
C ALA A 185 0.82 -24.25 1.27
N ARG A 186 0.04 -23.82 0.27
CA ARG A 186 -0.03 -24.46 -1.05
C ARG A 186 1.31 -24.43 -1.79
N TYR A 187 2.07 -23.34 -1.65
CA TYR A 187 3.38 -23.19 -2.32
C TYR A 187 4.57 -23.59 -1.44
N GLY A 188 4.31 -24.09 -0.23
CA GLY A 188 5.37 -24.49 0.70
C GLY A 188 6.23 -23.34 1.20
N LEU A 189 5.69 -22.13 1.27
CA LEU A 189 6.41 -20.94 1.72
C LEU A 189 6.29 -20.76 3.24
N PRO A 190 7.38 -20.37 3.91
CA PRO A 190 7.31 -19.95 5.31
C PRO A 190 6.37 -18.74 5.46
N LEU A 191 5.50 -18.77 6.46
CA LEU A 191 4.61 -17.65 6.80
C LEU A 191 4.89 -17.17 8.22
N ILE A 192 4.96 -15.85 8.38
CA ILE A 192 5.06 -15.17 9.67
C ILE A 192 3.87 -14.23 9.83
N GLU A 193 3.18 -14.36 10.95
CA GLU A 193 2.13 -13.43 11.35
C GLU A 193 2.66 -12.46 12.41
N THR A 194 2.40 -11.16 12.23
CA THR A 194 2.85 -10.08 13.13
C THR A 194 1.66 -9.32 13.71
N PRO A 195 1.85 -8.55 14.79
CA PRO A 195 0.90 -7.50 15.16
C PRO A 195 0.69 -6.51 14.01
N VAL A 196 -0.41 -5.72 14.08
CA VAL A 196 -0.70 -4.63 13.14
C VAL A 196 0.40 -3.56 13.23
N GLY A 197 0.89 -3.13 12.08
CA GLY A 197 1.92 -2.11 11.90
C GLY A 197 3.02 -2.58 10.95
N PHE A 198 3.20 -1.86 9.84
CA PHE A 198 4.18 -2.23 8.81
C PHE A 198 5.62 -2.27 9.35
N ASN A 199 5.93 -1.52 10.42
CA ASN A 199 7.21 -1.59 11.11
C ASN A 199 7.60 -3.02 11.54
N HIS A 200 6.63 -3.86 11.93
CA HIS A 200 6.88 -5.26 12.27
C HIS A 200 7.23 -6.10 11.03
N ILE A 201 6.59 -5.81 9.90
CA ILE A 201 6.90 -6.43 8.60
C ILE A 201 8.30 -5.99 8.15
N ALA A 202 8.59 -4.68 8.22
CA ALA A 202 9.87 -4.10 7.86
C ALA A 202 11.04 -4.71 8.64
N ASP A 203 10.87 -4.95 9.95
CA ASP A 203 11.87 -5.61 10.78
C ASP A 203 12.22 -7.01 10.23
N HIS A 204 11.22 -7.76 9.74
CA HIS A 204 11.46 -9.04 9.10
C HIS A 204 12.12 -8.89 7.73
N MET A 205 11.70 -7.90 6.90
CA MET A 205 12.30 -7.64 5.61
C MET A 205 13.79 -7.27 5.70
N MET A 206 14.18 -6.57 6.76
CA MET A 206 15.58 -6.22 7.01
C MET A 206 16.45 -7.39 7.50
N GLN A 207 15.85 -8.42 8.12
CA GLN A 207 16.58 -9.49 8.80
C GLN A 207 16.60 -10.80 8.04
N ARG A 208 15.74 -11.00 7.05
CA ARG A 208 15.58 -12.28 6.33
C ARG A 208 15.11 -12.09 4.90
N ASP A 209 15.14 -13.15 4.13
CA ASP A 209 14.64 -13.18 2.76
C ASP A 209 13.09 -13.22 2.78
N VAL A 210 12.48 -12.04 2.74
CA VAL A 210 11.02 -11.87 2.63
C VAL A 210 10.64 -11.74 1.16
N LEU A 211 9.74 -12.61 0.69
CA LEU A 211 9.18 -12.54 -0.65
C LEU A 211 8.21 -11.37 -0.80
N ILE A 212 7.27 -11.28 0.14
CA ILE A 212 6.23 -10.25 0.17
C ILE A 212 5.74 -10.08 1.61
N GLY A 213 5.47 -8.85 1.99
CA GLY A 213 4.87 -8.53 3.27
C GLY A 213 3.75 -7.53 3.12
N GLY A 214 2.67 -7.64 3.91
CA GLY A 214 1.56 -6.71 3.77
C GLY A 214 0.56 -6.70 4.90
N GLU A 215 -0.23 -5.62 4.91
CA GLU A 215 -1.29 -5.32 5.85
C GLU A 215 -2.65 -5.23 5.17
N GLU A 216 -3.71 -5.32 5.96
CA GLU A 216 -5.09 -5.10 5.52
C GLU A 216 -5.35 -3.66 5.03
N SER A 217 -4.55 -2.72 5.49
CA SER A 217 -4.63 -1.31 5.10
C SER A 217 -4.23 -1.04 3.65
N GLY A 218 -3.48 -1.96 3.04
CA GLY A 218 -2.97 -1.84 1.67
C GLY A 218 -1.49 -1.51 1.57
N GLY A 219 -0.79 -1.34 2.70
CA GLY A 219 0.66 -1.29 2.75
C GLY A 219 1.23 -2.66 2.41
N ILE A 220 1.83 -2.80 1.23
CA ILE A 220 2.38 -4.06 0.73
C ILE A 220 3.76 -3.77 0.13
N GLY A 221 4.76 -4.53 0.55
CA GLY A 221 6.12 -4.48 0.02
C GLY A 221 6.59 -5.84 -0.48
N ILE A 222 7.44 -5.85 -1.50
CA ILE A 222 7.96 -7.07 -2.13
C ILE A 222 9.47 -7.13 -2.08
N LYS A 223 10.01 -8.32 -2.27
CA LYS A 223 11.45 -8.59 -2.38
C LYS A 223 12.12 -7.67 -3.41
N GLY A 224 13.26 -7.14 -3.04
CA GLY A 224 14.04 -6.23 -3.89
C GLY A 224 13.69 -4.76 -3.73
N HIS A 225 12.57 -4.42 -3.09
CA HIS A 225 12.20 -3.05 -2.71
C HIS A 225 12.73 -2.69 -1.32
N ILE A 226 12.65 -1.40 -0.97
CA ILE A 226 12.90 -0.96 0.41
C ILE A 226 11.90 -1.63 1.37
N PRO A 227 12.24 -1.80 2.66
CA PRO A 227 11.37 -2.46 3.62
C PRO A 227 10.22 -1.54 4.08
N GLU A 228 9.39 -1.15 3.12
CA GLU A 228 8.21 -0.30 3.31
C GLU A 228 7.10 -0.71 2.33
N GLY A 229 5.84 -0.35 2.64
CA GLY A 229 4.74 -0.45 1.70
C GLY A 229 4.90 0.57 0.57
N ASP A 230 4.46 0.20 -0.64
CA ASP A 230 4.51 1.09 -1.80
C ASP A 230 3.30 0.86 -2.71
N GLY A 231 2.36 1.81 -2.66
CA GLY A 231 1.12 1.73 -3.43
C GLY A 231 1.33 1.89 -4.93
N ILE A 232 2.36 2.64 -5.35
CA ILE A 232 2.70 2.81 -6.78
C ILE A 232 3.28 1.51 -7.33
N LEU A 233 4.26 0.91 -6.63
CA LEU A 233 4.83 -0.38 -7.00
C LEU A 233 3.74 -1.46 -7.11
N MET A 234 2.87 -1.54 -6.12
CA MET A 234 1.80 -2.53 -6.10
C MET A 234 0.73 -2.28 -7.16
N GLY A 235 0.45 -1.02 -7.48
CA GLY A 235 -0.40 -0.65 -8.59
C GLY A 235 0.18 -1.10 -9.94
N LEU A 236 1.46 -0.85 -10.19
CA LEU A 236 2.16 -1.30 -11.39
C LEU A 236 2.23 -2.84 -11.47
N LEU A 237 2.52 -3.52 -10.36
CA LEU A 237 2.51 -4.99 -10.31
C LEU A 237 1.12 -5.55 -10.62
N LEU A 238 0.05 -4.91 -10.15
CA LEU A 238 -1.32 -5.33 -10.49
C LEU A 238 -1.61 -5.14 -11.98
N LEU A 239 -1.13 -4.06 -12.61
CA LEU A 239 -1.23 -3.87 -14.06
C LEU A 239 -0.45 -4.94 -14.83
N GLU A 240 0.74 -5.31 -14.38
CA GLU A 240 1.52 -6.39 -14.96
C GLU A 240 0.77 -7.72 -14.87
N ILE A 241 0.16 -8.03 -13.73
CA ILE A 241 -0.65 -9.25 -13.53
C ILE A 241 -1.84 -9.29 -14.51
N ILE A 242 -2.55 -8.18 -14.67
CA ILE A 242 -3.69 -8.06 -15.58
C ILE A 242 -3.23 -8.25 -17.03
N ALA A 243 -2.16 -7.57 -17.43
CA ALA A 243 -1.63 -7.63 -18.79
C ALA A 243 -1.10 -9.03 -19.15
N GLU A 244 -0.34 -9.65 -18.25
CA GLU A 244 0.19 -11.01 -18.44
C GLU A 244 -0.93 -12.05 -18.53
N ALA A 245 -1.99 -11.92 -17.74
CA ALA A 245 -3.10 -12.84 -17.74
C ALA A 245 -4.03 -12.66 -18.95
N GLY A 246 -4.11 -11.44 -19.50
CA GLY A 246 -4.98 -11.12 -20.64
C GLY A 246 -6.48 -11.24 -20.35
N VAL A 247 -6.88 -11.21 -19.07
CA VAL A 247 -8.27 -11.29 -18.62
C VAL A 247 -8.59 -10.16 -17.65
N PRO A 248 -9.87 -9.73 -17.55
CA PRO A 248 -10.27 -8.69 -16.63
C PRO A 248 -9.97 -8.99 -15.15
N LEU A 249 -9.73 -7.95 -14.36
CA LEU A 249 -9.39 -8.10 -12.93
C LEU A 249 -10.43 -8.89 -12.12
N HIS A 250 -11.72 -8.72 -12.40
CA HIS A 250 -12.78 -9.49 -11.70
C HIS A 250 -12.71 -11.01 -11.98
N GLU A 251 -12.25 -11.42 -13.15
CA GLU A 251 -12.03 -12.84 -13.47
C GLU A 251 -10.81 -13.38 -12.71
N LEU A 252 -9.73 -12.59 -12.60
CA LEU A 252 -8.56 -12.94 -11.78
C LEU A 252 -8.92 -13.12 -10.31
N ILE A 253 -9.79 -12.27 -9.76
CA ILE A 253 -10.32 -12.41 -8.39
C ILE A 253 -11.15 -13.70 -8.26
N GLY A 254 -12.01 -13.98 -9.22
CA GLY A 254 -12.81 -15.21 -9.23
C GLY A 254 -11.93 -16.47 -9.24
N ASP A 255 -10.91 -16.50 -10.08
CA ASP A 255 -9.94 -17.60 -10.14
C ASP A 255 -9.08 -17.71 -8.86
N LEU A 256 -8.66 -16.56 -8.31
CA LEU A 256 -7.96 -16.52 -7.03
C LEU A 256 -8.78 -17.17 -5.92
N GLN A 257 -10.07 -16.84 -5.82
CA GLN A 257 -10.97 -17.39 -4.80
C GLN A 257 -11.21 -18.90 -4.99
N GLN A 258 -11.17 -19.42 -6.22
CA GLN A 258 -11.21 -20.86 -6.45
C GLN A 258 -9.94 -21.56 -5.93
N VAL A 259 -8.78 -20.92 -6.08
CA VAL A 259 -7.49 -21.51 -5.69
C VAL A 259 -7.23 -21.36 -4.19
N ALA A 260 -7.49 -20.17 -3.63
CA ALA A 260 -7.19 -19.82 -2.24
C ALA A 260 -8.39 -20.02 -1.28
N GLY A 261 -9.56 -20.37 -1.83
CA GLY A 261 -10.83 -20.42 -1.11
C GLY A 261 -11.47 -19.03 -0.93
N PRO A 262 -12.79 -18.97 -0.75
CA PRO A 262 -13.52 -17.72 -0.63
C PRO A 262 -13.07 -16.95 0.62
N ALA A 263 -13.01 -15.63 0.50
CA ALA A 263 -12.79 -14.70 1.60
C ALA A 263 -13.66 -13.46 1.37
N CYS A 264 -14.26 -12.96 2.43
CA CYS A 264 -15.03 -11.72 2.43
C CYS A 264 -14.40 -10.74 3.40
N TYR A 265 -14.16 -9.52 2.92
CA TYR A 265 -13.67 -8.43 3.75
C TYR A 265 -14.85 -7.71 4.42
N ALA A 266 -14.73 -7.49 5.72
CA ALA A 266 -15.63 -6.62 6.46
C ALA A 266 -14.84 -5.78 7.48
N ARG A 267 -15.12 -4.49 7.53
CA ARG A 267 -14.52 -3.55 8.50
C ARG A 267 -15.63 -2.80 9.23
N SER A 268 -15.52 -2.73 10.54
CA SER A 268 -16.39 -1.92 11.40
C SER A 268 -15.53 -1.00 12.26
N ASP A 269 -15.67 0.31 12.05
CA ASP A 269 -14.95 1.33 12.83
C ASP A 269 -15.82 1.73 14.03
N LEU A 270 -15.27 1.57 15.24
CA LEU A 270 -15.92 1.94 16.49
C LEU A 270 -15.33 3.25 17.01
N TYR A 271 -16.18 4.26 17.15
CA TYR A 271 -15.81 5.54 17.76
C TYR A 271 -16.11 5.51 19.25
N LEU A 272 -15.07 5.59 20.07
CA LEU A 272 -15.25 5.66 21.53
C LEU A 272 -15.73 7.06 21.94
N ARG A 273 -16.78 7.13 22.76
CA ARG A 273 -17.27 8.40 23.31
C ARG A 273 -16.27 9.05 24.28
N HIS A 274 -15.46 8.23 24.95
CA HIS A 274 -14.40 8.67 25.84
C HIS A 274 -13.11 7.95 25.45
N PRO A 275 -11.98 8.66 25.38
CA PRO A 275 -10.69 8.03 25.07
C PRO A 275 -10.32 7.06 26.19
N ILE A 276 -9.82 5.89 25.79
CA ILE A 276 -9.28 4.86 26.67
C ILE A 276 -7.82 4.67 26.27
N ALA A 277 -6.92 4.61 27.25
CA ALA A 277 -5.52 4.33 26.97
C ALA A 277 -5.36 3.00 26.23
N LYS A 278 -4.51 2.95 25.20
CA LYS A 278 -4.31 1.75 24.37
C LYS A 278 -4.00 0.51 25.23
N GLN A 279 -3.13 0.66 26.25
CA GLN A 279 -2.74 -0.44 27.15
C GLN A 279 -3.93 -0.99 27.94
N ASP A 280 -4.81 -0.11 28.45
CA ASP A 280 -6.00 -0.51 29.20
C ASP A 280 -7.01 -1.23 28.30
N MET A 281 -7.17 -0.77 27.05
CA MET A 281 -8.04 -1.42 26.09
C MET A 281 -7.53 -2.82 25.75
N VAL A 282 -6.23 -2.96 25.45
CA VAL A 282 -5.60 -4.26 25.17
C VAL A 282 -5.77 -5.21 26.36
N ALA A 283 -5.50 -4.73 27.59
CA ALA A 283 -5.67 -5.55 28.79
C ALA A 283 -7.12 -6.03 28.96
N ARG A 284 -8.12 -5.15 28.75
CA ARG A 284 -9.55 -5.53 28.82
C ARG A 284 -9.90 -6.57 27.76
N LEU A 285 -9.55 -6.32 26.51
CA LEU A 285 -9.84 -7.25 25.40
C LEU A 285 -9.17 -8.62 25.61
N THR A 286 -7.97 -8.65 26.17
CA THR A 286 -7.27 -9.91 26.47
C THR A 286 -7.92 -10.67 27.62
N ASN A 287 -8.31 -9.95 28.70
CA ASN A 287 -8.89 -10.58 29.88
C ASN A 287 -10.34 -11.02 29.68
N ASP A 288 -11.09 -10.26 28.88
CA ASP A 288 -12.52 -10.50 28.61
C ASP A 288 -12.74 -11.26 27.29
N ALA A 289 -11.67 -11.71 26.64
CA ALA A 289 -11.78 -12.47 25.40
C ALA A 289 -12.59 -13.77 25.63
N PRO A 290 -13.62 -14.04 24.80
CA PRO A 290 -14.34 -15.30 24.90
C PRO A 290 -13.41 -16.47 24.58
N PRO A 291 -13.60 -17.64 25.20
CA PRO A 291 -12.75 -18.82 25.00
C PRO A 291 -12.81 -19.36 23.55
N SER A 292 -13.82 -19.00 22.80
CA SER A 292 -13.93 -19.26 21.36
C SER A 292 -14.79 -18.19 20.71
N ILE A 293 -14.42 -17.79 19.51
CA ILE A 293 -15.27 -17.02 18.60
C ILE A 293 -15.88 -18.05 17.66
N GLY A 294 -17.18 -18.28 17.80
CA GLY A 294 -17.97 -19.39 17.29
C GLY A 294 -17.81 -19.78 15.82
#